data_db451290806301301a60ea641358e18f
#
_entry.id   db451290806301301a60ea641358e18f
#
_cell.length_a   1.000
_cell.length_b   1.000
_cell.length_c   1.000
_cell.angle_alpha   90.00
_cell.angle_beta   90.00
_cell.angle_gamma   90.00
#
_symmetry.space_group_name_H-M   'P 1'
#
loop_
_entity.id
_entity.type
_entity.pdbx_description
1 polymer ?
#
loop_
_entity_poly.entity_id
_entity_poly.type
_entity_poly.pdbx_seq_one_letter_code
_entity_poly.pdbx_strand_id
1 'polypeptide(L)' 'MKAHEIRQLSIEELKKRVQDEETNLSHLKFQLATRQLTSPIQVRLSRRTVAKLKTILLETESQAIAK' A
#
# COMPACT_ATOMS: atom_id res chain seq x y z
N MET A 1 8.68 2.30 0.16
CA MET A 1 8.86 2.44 -1.30
C MET A 1 8.79 3.88 -1.73
N LYS A 2 9.64 4.26 -2.66
CA LYS A 2 9.59 5.60 -3.24
C LYS A 2 8.61 5.61 -4.42
N ALA A 3 8.00 6.77 -4.67
CA ALA A 3 6.96 6.89 -5.69
C ALA A 3 7.45 6.46 -7.08
N HIS A 4 8.67 6.81 -7.46
CA HIS A 4 9.17 6.46 -8.79
C HIS A 4 9.38 4.96 -8.96
N GLU A 5 9.70 4.24 -7.90
CA GLU A 5 9.80 2.78 -7.93
C GLU A 5 8.44 2.15 -8.18
N ILE A 6 7.42 2.69 -7.50
CA ILE A 6 6.05 2.21 -7.65
C ILE A 6 5.55 2.46 -9.07
N ARG A 7 5.87 3.60 -9.66
CA ARG A 7 5.44 3.96 -11.01
C ARG A 7 6.04 3.09 -12.11
N GLN A 8 7.14 2.40 -11.81
CA GLN A 8 7.77 1.48 -12.74
C GLN A 8 7.05 0.12 -12.81
N LEU A 9 6.16 -0.17 -11.87
CA LEU A 9 5.43 -1.42 -11.84
C LEU A 9 4.26 -1.39 -12.82
N SER A 10 3.90 -2.57 -13.34
CA SER A 10 2.72 -2.72 -14.16
C SER A 10 1.45 -2.59 -13.30
N ILE A 11 0.29 -2.38 -13.96
CA ILE A 11 -0.99 -2.26 -13.26
C ILE A 11 -1.27 -3.52 -12.45
N GLU A 12 -1.02 -4.69 -13.01
CA GLU A 12 -1.25 -5.97 -12.32
C GLU A 12 -0.35 -6.10 -11.09
N GLU A 13 0.91 -5.73 -11.23
CA GLU A 13 1.85 -5.74 -10.11
C GLU A 13 1.44 -4.75 -9.03
N LEU A 14 0.96 -3.57 -9.43
CA LEU A 14 0.47 -2.56 -8.49
C LEU A 14 -0.73 -3.08 -7.70
N LYS A 15 -1.69 -3.71 -8.37
CA LYS A 15 -2.86 -4.29 -7.70
C LYS A 15 -2.45 -5.35 -6.69
N LYS A 16 -1.52 -6.22 -7.07
CA LYS A 16 -1.01 -7.24 -6.17
C LYS A 16 -0.31 -6.63 -4.97
N ARG A 17 0.52 -5.62 -5.20
CA ARG A 17 1.20 -4.90 -4.12
C ARG A 17 0.22 -4.27 -3.15
N VAL A 18 -0.83 -3.63 -3.68
CA VAL A 18 -1.86 -3.01 -2.84
C VAL A 18 -2.51 -4.07 -1.94
N GLN A 19 -2.87 -5.22 -2.50
CA GLN A 19 -3.48 -6.29 -1.72
C GLN A 19 -2.53 -6.82 -0.65
N ASP A 20 -1.28 -7.02 -0.99
CA ASP A 20 -0.27 -7.51 -0.04
C ASP A 20 -0.08 -6.53 1.10
N GLU A 21 0.01 -5.24 0.79
CA GLU A 21 0.19 -4.21 1.81
C GLU A 21 -1.04 -4.03 2.68
N GLU A 22 -2.25 -4.15 2.11
CA GLU A 22 -3.48 -4.10 2.87
C GLU A 22 -3.57 -5.28 3.85
N THR A 23 -3.18 -6.48 3.41
CA THR A 23 -3.14 -7.65 4.28
C THR A 23 -2.14 -7.44 5.40
N ASN A 24 -0.96 -6.92 5.08
CA ASN A 24 0.06 -6.62 6.08
C ASN A 24 -0.44 -5.59 7.10
N LEU A 25 -1.12 -4.55 6.63
CA LEU A 25 -1.70 -3.52 7.50
C LEU A 25 -2.74 -4.13 8.45
N SER A 26 -3.60 -5.01 7.94
CA SER A 26 -4.59 -5.71 8.77
C SER A 26 -3.92 -6.53 9.86
N HIS A 27 -2.84 -7.24 9.53
CA HIS A 27 -2.04 -7.99 10.50
C HIS A 27 -1.46 -7.09 11.58
N LEU A 28 -0.87 -5.96 11.18
CA LEU A 28 -0.28 -5.01 12.13
C LEU A 28 -1.33 -4.42 13.06
N LYS A 29 -2.50 -4.07 12.52
CA LYS A 29 -3.61 -3.57 13.34
C LYS A 29 -4.08 -4.62 14.35
N PHE A 30 -4.18 -5.87 13.91
CA PHE A 30 -4.57 -6.96 14.79
C PHE A 30 -3.55 -7.15 15.91
N GLN A 31 -2.26 -7.17 15.57
CA GLN A 31 -1.20 -7.31 16.56
C GLN A 31 -1.21 -6.17 17.58
N LEU A 32 -1.48 -4.95 17.11
CA LEU A 32 -1.57 -3.80 18.01
C LEU A 32 -2.77 -3.94 18.95
N ALA A 33 -3.92 -4.39 18.44
CA ALA A 33 -5.13 -4.58 19.22
C ALA A 33 -4.96 -5.66 20.28
N THR A 34 -4.19 -6.71 20.00
CA THR A 34 -3.92 -7.81 20.92
C THR A 34 -2.69 -7.58 21.80
N ARG A 35 -2.08 -6.41 21.67
CA ARG A 35 -0.87 -6.01 22.42
C ARG A 35 0.35 -6.86 22.09
N GLN A 36 0.36 -7.52 20.95
CA GLN A 36 1.54 -8.24 20.45
C GLN A 36 2.54 -7.28 19.81
N LEU A 37 2.05 -6.14 19.34
CA LEU A 37 2.88 -5.09 18.75
C LEU A 37 2.88 -3.89 19.68
N THR A 38 4.08 -3.43 20.07
CA THR A 38 4.21 -2.33 21.03
C THR A 38 4.33 -0.97 20.36
N SER A 39 4.66 -0.90 19.08
CA SER A 39 4.91 0.36 18.39
C SER A 39 3.81 0.67 17.36
N PRO A 40 3.04 1.74 17.54
CA PRO A 40 2.04 2.14 16.55
C PRO A 40 2.64 2.77 15.29
N ILE A 41 3.94 3.10 15.31
CA ILE A 41 4.58 3.74 14.17
C ILE A 41 4.60 2.84 12.93
N GLN A 42 4.73 1.52 13.11
CA GLN A 42 4.69 0.58 11.99
C GLN A 42 3.34 0.60 11.28
N VAL A 43 2.26 0.72 12.05
CA VAL A 43 0.92 0.84 11.48
C VAL A 43 0.80 2.11 10.64
N ARG A 44 1.31 3.23 11.16
CA ARG A 44 1.27 4.50 10.43
C ARG A 44 2.06 4.44 9.13
N LEU A 45 3.24 3.83 9.16
CA LEU A 45 4.09 3.70 7.97
C LEU A 45 3.42 2.80 6.93
N SER A 46 2.82 1.69 7.35
CA SER A 46 2.08 0.80 6.46
C SER A 46 0.89 1.51 5.82
N ARG A 47 0.15 2.30 6.59
CA ARG A 47 -0.97 3.08 6.05
C ARG A 47 -0.52 4.07 4.99
N ARG A 48 0.62 4.73 5.20
CA ARG A 48 1.18 5.66 4.22
C ARG A 48 1.58 4.92 2.94
N THR A 49 2.19 3.75 3.08
CA THR A 49 2.58 2.94 1.93
C THR A 49 1.36 2.52 1.11
N VAL A 50 0.31 2.05 1.77
CA VAL A 50 -0.94 1.67 1.11
C VAL A 50 -1.54 2.87 0.38
N ALA A 51 -1.57 4.04 1.02
CA ALA A 51 -2.10 5.24 0.41
C ALA A 51 -1.34 5.64 -0.86
N LYS A 52 -0.01 5.58 -0.82
CA LYS A 52 0.83 5.87 -1.99
C LYS A 52 0.54 4.90 -3.12
N LEU A 53 0.48 3.61 -2.81
CA LEU A 53 0.22 2.58 -3.81
C LEU A 53 -1.14 2.77 -4.47
N LYS A 54 -2.17 3.05 -3.69
CA LYS A 54 -3.52 3.29 -4.21
C LYS A 54 -3.57 4.54 -5.09
N THR A 55 -2.91 5.61 -4.67
CA THR A 55 -2.89 6.85 -5.44
C THR A 55 -2.22 6.63 -6.80
N ILE A 56 -1.08 5.96 -6.82
CA ILE A 56 -0.34 5.71 -8.05
C ILE A 56 -1.11 4.74 -8.95
N LEU A 57 -1.76 3.74 -8.36
CA LEU A 57 -2.62 2.82 -9.11
C LEU A 57 -3.75 3.57 -9.82
N LEU A 58 -4.42 4.48 -9.10
CA LEU A 58 -5.47 5.32 -9.68
C LEU A 58 -4.94 6.19 -10.83
N GLU A 59 -3.79 6.82 -10.64
CA GLU A 59 -3.16 7.63 -11.67
C GLU A 59 -2.87 6.79 -12.91
N THR A 60 -2.30 5.60 -12.71
CA THR A 60 -1.93 4.72 -13.82
C THR A 60 -3.15 4.23 -14.58
N GLU A 61 -4.21 3.83 -13.85
CA GLU A 61 -5.46 3.39 -14.46
C GLU A 61 -6.12 4.54 -15.23
N SER A 62 -6.12 5.73 -14.64
CA SER A 62 -6.69 6.91 -15.27
C SER A 62 -5.96 7.27 -16.56
N GLN A 63 -4.64 7.22 -16.55
CA GLN A 63 -3.83 7.47 -17.74
C GLN A 63 -4.07 6.42 -18.82
N ALA A 64 -4.24 5.18 -18.44
CA ALA A 64 -4.53 4.09 -19.38
C ALA A 64 -5.90 4.28 -20.05
N ILE A 65 -6.88 4.75 -19.29
CA ILE A 65 -8.23 5.00 -19.79
C ILE A 65 -8.26 6.28 -20.66
N ALA A 66 -7.47 7.28 -20.30
CA ALA A 66 -7.44 8.56 -20.99
C ALA A 66 -6.81 8.48 -22.38
N LYS A 67 -6.13 7.41 -22.69
CA LYS A 67 -5.60 7.17 -24.03
C LYS A 67 -6.67 6.57 -24.94
#